data_537e91945b3b34b27b9e7ac993027dc3
#
_entry.id   537e91945b3b34b27b9e7ac993027dc3
#
_cell.length_a   1.000
_cell.length_b   1.000
_cell.length_c   1.000
_cell.angle_alpha   90.00
_cell.angle_beta   90.00
_cell.angle_gamma   90.00
#
_symmetry.space_group_name_H-M   'P 1'
#
loop_
_entity.id
_entity.type
_entity.pdbx_description
1 polymer ?
#
loop_
_entity_poly.entity_id
_entity_poly.type
_entity_poly.pdbx_seq_one_letter_code
_entity_poly.pdbx_strand_id
1 'polypeptide(L)'
;MLLHAHHSRLAFLPLISCVVVSGSAAQNQAIPPKNWTAPPYWQPTAKESAIMKRAARAQPEDVSPEAIASEQTPPLVFVGVTPCRMMDTRGFDSTFTGAYGSPPLSAGSTRTLPVAGVTAGYCSLPSTALAVSLNVTIWPNAGTRVQWLSLWPAGQAQPVVSTLNDYQGTVFSSANGVSAYGINNAAIVPLGTGGALNVYVTDATNLFIDVNGYYAAIGDVNGNTMLGIGALQDNVSVNNTATGNSALQNNTTGTSNTANGNSALLSNTTGNGNTATGADALYYDTTGTYNTANGAFALENNTIGNSNTAVGYQALSTGNSAYNTAVGYKAASSASQISNTAVGYLALAVTTTGGWNTAIGTDALEANTTGSYNVALGVAALESTITGTENIGIGYGGGNMLTTGSNNIAIGNTGAGADSGVIRIGTQGTQTSTYIAGIYGASGTGTQVYATPSGQLFTASSSRRFKQDIRDIGDTTELVMGLRPVRFRYRALGPDSPEHYGLIAEDVQEVAPELVGHGQDGQIDSVYYDKVYAILLNQVQTQQRLIASQKAELQSQLESQKAQFTETLRQLESRLAKVEGRSQY
;
A
#
# COMPACT_ATOMS: atom_id res chain seq x y z
N MET A 1 24.74 -29.65 40.12
CA MET A 1 26.04 -29.02 40.37
C MET A 1 26.09 -27.76 39.52
N LEU A 2 26.06 -26.58 40.23
CA LEU A 2 26.40 -25.21 39.80
C LEU A 2 25.68 -24.65 38.53
N LEU A 3 24.60 -23.89 38.65
CA LEU A 3 24.42 -22.43 38.89
C LEU A 3 25.46 -21.52 38.23
N HIS A 4 25.01 -20.76 37.22
CA HIS A 4 25.40 -19.35 37.07
C HIS A 4 24.24 -18.52 36.50
N ALA A 5 23.75 -17.63 37.32
CA ALA A 5 22.79 -16.59 37.01
C ALA A 5 23.52 -15.39 36.41
N HIS A 6 23.01 -14.79 35.32
CA HIS A 6 23.37 -13.45 34.91
C HIS A 6 22.14 -12.53 34.97
N HIS A 7 22.23 -11.63 35.94
CA HIS A 7 21.37 -10.44 36.05
C HIS A 7 21.64 -9.48 34.88
N SER A 8 20.64 -9.12 34.11
CA SER A 8 20.64 -7.92 33.30
C SER A 8 19.58 -6.95 33.82
N ARG A 9 20.08 -5.77 34.19
CA ARG A 9 19.34 -4.63 34.77
C ARG A 9 18.39 -4.04 33.73
N LEU A 10 17.10 -3.96 34.04
CA LEU A 10 16.15 -3.09 33.37
C LEU A 10 16.47 -1.62 33.75
N ALA A 11 16.79 -0.81 32.77
CA ALA A 11 16.82 0.64 32.91
C ALA A 11 15.40 1.19 32.73
N PHE A 12 14.89 1.80 33.77
CA PHE A 12 13.67 2.62 33.75
C PHE A 12 13.92 3.89 32.95
N LEU A 13 13.19 4.12 31.88
CA LEU A 13 13.00 5.43 31.25
C LEU A 13 11.75 6.07 31.85
N PRO A 14 11.79 7.37 32.20
CA PRO A 14 10.63 8.05 32.78
C PRO A 14 9.57 8.33 31.67
N LEU A 15 8.33 8.01 31.98
CA LEU A 15 7.15 8.45 31.24
C LEU A 15 7.07 9.98 31.28
N ILE A 16 7.19 10.62 30.11
CA ILE A 16 6.80 12.02 29.93
C ILE A 16 5.27 12.04 29.79
N SER A 17 4.60 12.50 30.83
CA SER A 17 3.17 12.81 30.80
C SER A 17 2.93 13.97 29.85
N CYS A 18 2.29 13.70 28.73
CA CYS A 18 1.74 14.75 27.86
C CYS A 18 0.47 15.29 28.53
N VAL A 19 0.57 16.48 29.13
CA VAL A 19 -0.60 17.24 29.58
C VAL A 19 -1.31 17.79 28.33
N VAL A 20 -2.47 17.25 28.04
CA VAL A 20 -3.38 17.83 27.06
C VAL A 20 -4.03 19.06 27.70
N VAL A 21 -3.53 20.24 27.34
CA VAL A 21 -4.21 21.50 27.64
C VAL A 21 -5.28 21.71 26.55
N SER A 22 -6.54 21.56 26.93
CA SER A 22 -7.69 21.96 26.12
C SER A 22 -7.69 23.49 26.02
N GLY A 23 -7.15 24.00 24.91
CA GLY A 23 -7.23 25.42 24.55
C GLY A 23 -8.59 25.74 23.96
N SER A 24 -9.36 26.53 24.69
CA SER A 24 -10.54 27.23 24.21
C SER A 24 -10.18 28.13 23.02
N ALA A 25 -11.08 28.20 22.03
CA ALA A 25 -10.98 29.07 20.87
C ALA A 25 -10.69 30.52 21.27
N ALA A 26 -9.44 30.96 21.03
CA ALA A 26 -9.09 32.38 21.09
C ALA A 26 -9.55 33.02 19.77
N GLN A 27 -10.52 33.90 19.89
CA GLN A 27 -10.92 34.82 18.83
C GLN A 27 -9.70 35.62 18.35
N ASN A 28 -9.49 35.66 17.03
CA ASN A 28 -8.56 36.55 16.36
C ASN A 28 -8.96 38.02 16.66
N GLN A 29 -8.51 38.57 17.75
CA GLN A 29 -8.45 40.01 17.91
C GLN A 29 -7.16 40.47 17.21
N ALA A 30 -7.33 41.19 16.11
CA ALA A 30 -6.28 41.96 15.48
C ALA A 30 -5.68 42.87 16.54
N ILE A 31 -4.41 42.68 16.88
CA ILE A 31 -3.64 43.57 17.71
C ILE A 31 -3.51 44.88 16.92
N PRO A 32 -4.06 46.01 17.39
CA PRO A 32 -3.88 47.25 16.66
C PRO A 32 -2.38 47.58 16.66
N PRO A 33 -1.80 48.07 15.55
CA PRO A 33 -0.41 48.48 15.52
C PRO A 33 -0.17 49.50 16.62
N LYS A 34 0.64 49.16 17.61
CA LYS A 34 1.15 50.15 18.57
C LYS A 34 1.81 51.23 17.73
N ASN A 35 1.36 52.45 17.90
CA ASN A 35 2.04 53.63 17.35
C ASN A 35 3.54 53.52 17.64
N TRP A 36 4.31 53.24 16.60
CA TRP A 36 5.73 53.42 16.64
C TRP A 36 5.97 54.91 16.71
N THR A 37 6.30 55.41 17.91
CA THR A 37 6.87 56.74 18.03
C THR A 37 8.21 56.66 17.29
N ALA A 38 8.33 57.40 16.20
CA ALA A 38 9.62 57.56 15.51
C ALA A 38 10.70 57.92 16.51
N PRO A 39 11.94 57.43 16.37
CA PRO A 39 13.04 57.80 17.25
C PRO A 39 13.14 59.32 17.36
N PRO A 40 13.50 59.89 18.53
CA PRO A 40 13.39 61.34 18.80
C PRO A 40 14.31 62.25 17.98
N TYR A 41 14.99 61.73 16.98
CA TYR A 41 15.96 62.47 16.16
C TYR A 41 15.46 62.99 14.82
N TRP A 42 14.22 62.65 14.41
CA TRP A 42 13.71 63.10 13.12
C TRP A 42 12.38 63.83 13.29
N GLN A 43 12.47 65.15 13.26
CA GLN A 43 11.31 66.02 12.99
C GLN A 43 11.55 66.71 11.62
N PRO A 44 10.63 66.60 10.66
CA PRO A 44 10.77 67.30 9.42
C PRO A 44 10.82 68.78 9.65
N THR A 45 11.76 69.44 9.05
CA THR A 45 11.82 70.90 9.05
C THR A 45 10.55 71.49 8.46
N ALA A 46 10.23 72.74 8.78
CA ALA A 46 9.03 73.43 8.25
C ALA A 46 8.99 73.43 6.70
N LYS A 47 10.18 73.38 6.03
CA LYS A 47 10.32 73.30 4.59
C LYS A 47 9.99 71.91 4.05
N GLU A 48 10.41 70.88 4.73
CA GLU A 48 10.12 69.47 4.38
C GLU A 48 8.64 69.12 4.67
N SER A 49 8.05 69.62 5.74
CA SER A 49 6.63 69.54 6.02
C SER A 49 5.77 70.22 4.96
N ALA A 50 6.26 71.35 4.39
CA ALA A 50 5.57 72.04 3.31
C ALA A 50 5.67 71.23 1.99
N ILE A 51 6.80 70.57 1.72
CA ILE A 51 6.99 69.70 0.53
C ILE A 51 6.10 68.46 0.65
N MET A 52 6.06 67.81 1.82
CA MET A 52 5.20 66.65 2.08
C MET A 52 3.71 67.01 1.96
N LYS A 53 3.32 68.18 2.46
CA LYS A 53 1.91 68.68 2.29
C LYS A 53 1.58 69.05 0.85
N ARG A 54 2.58 69.42 0.05
CA ARG A 54 2.36 69.73 -1.39
C ARG A 54 2.33 68.44 -2.23
N ALA A 55 3.10 67.43 -1.90
CA ALA A 55 3.04 66.09 -2.49
C ALA A 55 1.73 65.35 -2.14
N ALA A 56 1.21 65.54 -0.92
CA ALA A 56 -0.09 64.95 -0.50
C ALA A 56 -1.31 65.63 -1.11
N ARG A 57 -1.14 66.85 -1.73
CA ARG A 57 -2.21 67.55 -2.45
C ARG A 57 -2.24 67.31 -3.93
N ALA A 58 -1.21 66.69 -4.51
CA ALA A 58 -1.19 66.22 -5.90
C ALA A 58 -1.65 64.75 -5.96
N GLN A 59 -2.90 64.50 -5.59
CA GLN A 59 -3.53 63.24 -5.95
C GLN A 59 -3.98 63.35 -7.41
N PRO A 60 -3.60 62.42 -8.27
CA PRO A 60 -4.32 62.22 -9.53
C PRO A 60 -5.71 61.71 -9.15
N GLU A 61 -6.73 62.38 -9.62
CA GLU A 61 -8.11 61.93 -9.54
C GLU A 61 -8.23 60.61 -10.30
N ASP A 62 -9.00 59.66 -9.73
CA ASP A 62 -9.48 58.41 -10.33
C ASP A 62 -8.45 57.37 -10.79
N VAL A 63 -7.88 56.65 -9.82
CA VAL A 63 -7.59 55.26 -10.01
C VAL A 63 -8.60 54.45 -9.23
N SER A 64 -9.55 53.86 -9.93
CA SER A 64 -10.54 52.93 -9.38
C SER A 64 -9.83 51.83 -8.58
N PRO A 65 -10.33 51.43 -7.39
CA PRO A 65 -9.78 50.32 -6.62
C PRO A 65 -9.78 48.97 -7.34
N GLU A 66 -10.47 48.88 -8.48
CA GLU A 66 -10.56 47.65 -9.28
C GLU A 66 -9.36 47.39 -10.19
N ALA A 67 -8.44 48.34 -10.37
CA ALA A 67 -7.26 48.17 -11.22
C ALA A 67 -6.05 47.48 -10.53
N ILE A 68 -6.14 47.17 -9.25
CA ILE A 68 -5.04 46.51 -8.49
C ILE A 68 -5.27 45.00 -8.29
N ALA A 69 -6.38 44.46 -8.82
CA ALA A 69 -6.82 43.08 -8.49
C ALA A 69 -6.52 42.03 -9.57
N SER A 70 -5.58 42.23 -10.51
CA SER A 70 -5.42 41.25 -11.61
C SER A 70 -4.06 40.60 -11.83
N GLU A 71 -3.05 40.88 -11.00
CA GLU A 71 -1.84 40.07 -11.01
C GLU A 71 -1.52 39.61 -9.58
N GLN A 72 -2.00 38.41 -9.24
CA GLN A 72 -1.46 37.71 -8.06
C GLN A 72 0.00 37.40 -8.35
N THR A 73 0.92 38.26 -7.89
CA THR A 73 2.33 37.88 -7.84
C THR A 73 2.45 36.66 -6.93
N PRO A 74 3.04 35.56 -7.41
CA PRO A 74 3.23 34.39 -6.58
C PRO A 74 4.06 34.77 -5.34
N PRO A 75 3.84 34.14 -4.18
CA PRO A 75 4.62 34.41 -2.99
C PRO A 75 6.11 34.16 -3.29
N LEU A 76 6.96 35.10 -2.86
CA LEU A 76 8.41 35.02 -3.04
C LEU A 76 9.07 34.41 -1.81
N VAL A 77 9.98 33.47 -2.02
CA VAL A 77 10.87 32.94 -0.97
C VAL A 77 12.25 33.56 -1.07
N PHE A 78 12.86 33.84 0.09
CA PHE A 78 14.25 34.27 0.16
C PHE A 78 15.19 33.07 0.08
N VAL A 79 16.12 33.12 -0.88
CA VAL A 79 17.20 32.15 -1.03
C VAL A 79 18.51 32.85 -0.68
N GLY A 80 19.09 32.50 0.45
CA GLY A 80 20.39 33.03 0.88
C GLY A 80 21.50 32.50 -0.02
N VAL A 81 22.44 33.37 -0.40
CA VAL A 81 23.69 32.97 -1.05
C VAL A 81 24.88 33.34 -0.15
N THR A 82 26.02 32.68 -0.35
CA THR A 82 27.26 33.19 0.25
C THR A 82 27.47 34.64 -0.22
N PRO A 83 27.57 35.60 0.72
CA PRO A 83 27.68 37.00 0.33
C PRO A 83 28.78 37.21 -0.71
N CYS A 84 28.43 37.82 -1.79
CA CYS A 84 29.33 38.03 -2.92
C CYS A 84 29.26 39.48 -3.44
N ARG A 85 30.36 40.01 -3.95
CA ARG A 85 30.38 41.33 -4.57
C ARG A 85 29.95 41.25 -6.02
N MET A 86 28.90 41.98 -6.36
CA MET A 86 28.37 42.09 -7.72
C MET A 86 28.95 43.27 -8.46
N MET A 87 29.21 44.39 -7.77
CA MET A 87 29.68 45.65 -8.40
C MET A 87 30.77 46.31 -7.57
N ASP A 88 31.83 46.82 -8.24
CA ASP A 88 32.85 47.66 -7.67
C ASP A 88 33.38 48.64 -8.73
N THR A 89 33.05 49.91 -8.59
CA THR A 89 33.40 50.94 -9.58
C THR A 89 34.75 51.62 -9.37
N ARG A 90 35.54 51.25 -8.36
CA ARG A 90 36.85 51.86 -8.09
C ARG A 90 37.92 51.55 -9.11
N GLY A 91 37.75 50.48 -9.88
CA GLY A 91 38.71 50.07 -10.92
C GLY A 91 39.96 49.36 -10.40
N PHE A 92 39.97 48.91 -9.14
CA PHE A 92 41.08 48.17 -8.54
C PHE A 92 41.08 46.69 -8.87
N ASP A 93 39.95 46.16 -9.26
CA ASP A 93 39.74 44.73 -9.54
C ASP A 93 39.22 44.59 -10.99
N SER A 94 39.99 43.93 -11.84
CA SER A 94 39.67 43.71 -13.26
C SER A 94 38.49 42.74 -13.47
N THR A 95 38.02 42.06 -12.45
CA THR A 95 36.82 41.23 -12.48
C THR A 95 35.57 42.08 -12.76
N PHE A 96 35.54 43.32 -12.29
CA PHE A 96 34.42 44.24 -12.47
C PHE A 96 34.58 45.06 -13.74
N THR A 97 33.78 44.74 -14.77
CA THR A 97 33.82 45.40 -16.08
C THR A 97 32.42 45.86 -16.51
N GLY A 98 32.33 46.73 -17.51
CA GLY A 98 31.06 47.18 -18.07
C GLY A 98 30.14 47.84 -17.04
N ALA A 99 28.88 47.35 -16.92
CA ALA A 99 27.90 47.90 -16.01
C ALA A 99 28.30 47.76 -14.53
N TYR A 100 29.16 46.80 -14.19
CA TYR A 100 29.54 46.46 -12.82
C TYR A 100 30.85 47.06 -12.33
N GLY A 101 31.60 47.68 -13.24
CA GLY A 101 32.95 48.19 -12.96
C GLY A 101 33.10 49.68 -13.17
N SER A 102 34.38 50.09 -13.34
CA SER A 102 34.78 51.46 -13.67
C SER A 102 34.15 51.94 -14.99
N PRO A 103 33.88 53.25 -15.16
CA PRO A 103 34.17 54.35 -14.23
C PRO A 103 33.14 54.46 -13.07
N PRO A 104 33.44 55.28 -12.03
CA PRO A 104 32.46 55.69 -11.03
C PRO A 104 31.19 56.25 -11.65
N LEU A 105 30.09 56.28 -10.89
CA LEU A 105 28.84 56.90 -11.35
C LEU A 105 29.02 58.41 -11.34
N SER A 106 28.64 59.07 -12.46
CA SER A 106 28.65 60.53 -12.57
C SER A 106 27.44 61.14 -11.83
N ALA A 107 27.58 62.38 -11.40
CA ALA A 107 26.48 63.12 -10.77
C ALA A 107 25.23 63.16 -11.65
N GLY A 108 24.06 62.88 -11.07
CA GLY A 108 22.79 62.88 -11.75
C GLY A 108 22.64 61.75 -12.77
N SER A 109 23.48 60.71 -12.74
CA SER A 109 23.44 59.63 -13.71
C SER A 109 22.71 58.38 -13.17
N THR A 110 22.12 57.64 -14.12
CA THR A 110 21.51 56.32 -13.86
C THR A 110 22.33 55.24 -14.58
N ARG A 111 22.59 54.14 -13.91
CA ARG A 111 23.19 52.93 -14.49
C ARG A 111 22.27 51.74 -14.32
N THR A 112 22.03 51.01 -15.38
CA THR A 112 21.24 49.76 -15.35
C THR A 112 22.18 48.58 -15.12
N LEU A 113 21.85 47.74 -14.16
CA LEU A 113 22.60 46.56 -13.77
C LEU A 113 21.77 45.33 -14.08
N PRO A 114 22.10 44.49 -15.08
CA PRO A 114 21.57 43.14 -15.19
C PRO A 114 21.92 42.31 -13.95
N VAL A 115 21.00 41.51 -13.45
CA VAL A 115 21.19 40.79 -12.17
C VAL A 115 20.81 39.33 -12.28
N ALA A 116 19.61 39.04 -12.79
CA ALA A 116 19.15 37.68 -12.94
C ALA A 116 19.72 37.00 -14.19
N GLY A 117 20.14 35.76 -14.09
CA GLY A 117 20.66 34.95 -15.19
C GLY A 117 22.05 35.36 -15.67
N VAL A 118 22.79 36.16 -14.90
CA VAL A 118 24.12 36.65 -15.26
C VAL A 118 25.14 36.36 -14.16
N THR A 119 26.42 36.25 -14.55
CA THR A 119 27.54 36.31 -13.61
C THR A 119 28.06 37.72 -13.60
N ALA A 120 27.97 38.40 -12.49
CA ALA A 120 28.37 39.77 -12.28
C ALA A 120 29.39 39.85 -11.14
N GLY A 121 30.63 40.25 -11.42
CA GLY A 121 31.71 40.20 -10.45
C GLY A 121 31.89 38.77 -9.90
N TYR A 122 31.76 38.63 -8.60
CA TYR A 122 31.83 37.31 -7.90
C TYR A 122 30.47 36.67 -7.66
N CYS A 123 29.39 37.26 -8.16
CA CYS A 123 28.01 36.76 -7.96
C CYS A 123 27.50 36.10 -9.24
N SER A 124 26.83 34.93 -9.04
CA SER A 124 26.05 34.28 -10.11
C SER A 124 24.65 34.04 -9.57
N LEU A 125 23.66 34.71 -10.12
CA LEU A 125 22.27 34.61 -9.71
C LEU A 125 21.45 33.95 -10.82
N PRO A 126 20.50 33.05 -10.46
CA PRO A 126 19.69 32.37 -11.46
C PRO A 126 18.73 33.33 -12.18
N SER A 127 18.33 32.98 -13.40
CA SER A 127 17.34 33.74 -14.18
C SER A 127 15.95 33.81 -13.49
N THR A 128 15.69 32.95 -12.52
CA THR A 128 14.46 32.92 -11.72
C THR A 128 14.44 33.95 -10.59
N ALA A 129 15.50 34.68 -10.36
CA ALA A 129 15.54 35.74 -9.35
C ALA A 129 14.60 36.90 -9.75
N LEU A 130 13.65 37.20 -8.88
CA LEU A 130 12.65 38.28 -9.10
C LEU A 130 12.92 39.53 -8.26
N ALA A 131 13.65 39.38 -7.16
CA ALA A 131 14.16 40.47 -6.34
C ALA A 131 15.49 40.07 -5.72
N VAL A 132 16.28 41.03 -5.28
CA VAL A 132 17.59 40.79 -4.64
C VAL A 132 17.70 41.50 -3.30
N SER A 133 18.37 40.84 -2.38
CA SER A 133 18.78 41.41 -1.07
C SER A 133 20.24 41.89 -1.21
N LEU A 134 20.42 43.15 -1.05
CA LEU A 134 21.68 43.86 -1.33
C LEU A 134 22.20 44.54 -0.08
N ASN A 135 23.54 44.70 0.01
CA ASN A 135 24.20 45.71 0.80
C ASN A 135 24.86 46.69 -0.17
N VAL A 136 24.42 47.94 -0.14
CA VAL A 136 24.81 48.97 -1.06
C VAL A 136 25.70 49.96 -0.33
N THR A 137 26.93 50.17 -0.80
CA THR A 137 27.93 51.06 -0.20
C THR A 137 28.34 52.13 -1.19
N ILE A 138 28.21 53.38 -0.83
CA ILE A 138 28.80 54.51 -1.56
C ILE A 138 30.14 54.87 -0.96
N TRP A 139 31.07 55.29 -1.86
CA TRP A 139 32.38 55.76 -1.50
C TRP A 139 32.64 57.04 -2.28
N PRO A 140 32.23 58.22 -1.74
CA PRO A 140 32.36 59.51 -2.43
C PRO A 140 33.79 59.82 -2.80
N ASN A 141 33.98 60.52 -3.93
CA ASN A 141 35.28 61.07 -4.29
C ASN A 141 35.63 62.21 -3.36
N ALA A 142 36.94 62.49 -3.18
CA ALA A 142 37.41 63.58 -2.31
C ALA A 142 36.76 64.92 -2.72
N GLY A 143 36.12 65.57 -1.74
CA GLY A 143 35.42 66.83 -1.90
C GLY A 143 34.01 66.77 -2.50
N THR A 144 33.47 65.58 -2.76
CA THR A 144 32.09 65.38 -3.24
C THR A 144 31.16 64.94 -2.08
N ARG A 145 29.88 65.23 -2.21
CA ARG A 145 28.78 64.80 -1.33
C ARG A 145 27.80 64.03 -2.12
N VAL A 146 27.33 62.90 -1.62
CA VAL A 146 26.21 62.16 -2.21
C VAL A 146 24.98 62.44 -1.37
N GLN A 147 24.03 63.21 -1.90
CA GLN A 147 22.82 63.52 -1.13
C GLN A 147 21.97 62.29 -0.99
N TRP A 148 21.72 61.55 -2.05
CA TRP A 148 21.06 60.27 -2.02
C TRP A 148 21.42 59.35 -3.19
N LEU A 149 21.16 58.08 -2.99
CA LEU A 149 21.18 57.02 -3.98
C LEU A 149 19.81 56.33 -4.01
N SER A 150 19.30 56.02 -5.17
CA SER A 150 18.08 55.24 -5.36
C SER A 150 18.36 54.01 -6.20
N LEU A 151 17.70 52.89 -5.80
CA LEU A 151 17.65 51.64 -6.56
C LEU A 151 16.18 51.33 -6.86
N TRP A 152 15.92 50.88 -8.10
CA TRP A 152 14.56 50.48 -8.50
C TRP A 152 14.59 49.50 -9.68
N PRO A 153 13.48 48.77 -9.96
CA PRO A 153 13.40 47.85 -11.09
C PRO A 153 13.67 48.55 -12.43
N ALA A 154 14.46 47.93 -13.27
CA ALA A 154 14.68 48.46 -14.65
C ALA A 154 13.36 48.48 -15.42
N GLY A 155 13.19 49.50 -16.28
CA GLY A 155 11.95 49.73 -17.03
C GLY A 155 10.85 50.45 -16.24
N GLN A 156 11.00 50.67 -14.95
CA GLN A 156 10.10 51.47 -14.12
C GLN A 156 10.58 52.92 -14.04
N ALA A 157 9.67 53.85 -13.76
CA ALA A 157 10.03 55.24 -13.47
C ALA A 157 10.85 55.30 -12.16
N GLN A 158 11.83 56.25 -12.14
CA GLN A 158 12.62 56.47 -10.93
C GLN A 158 11.72 56.87 -9.75
N PRO A 159 11.79 56.18 -8.61
CA PRO A 159 10.99 56.51 -7.44
C PRO A 159 11.49 57.83 -6.79
N VAL A 160 10.57 58.50 -6.14
CA VAL A 160 10.87 59.74 -5.38
C VAL A 160 11.52 59.43 -4.02
N VAL A 161 11.74 58.15 -3.73
CA VAL A 161 12.35 57.68 -2.46
C VAL A 161 13.81 57.27 -2.69
N SER A 162 14.63 57.44 -1.67
CA SER A 162 16.04 57.08 -1.68
C SER A 162 16.24 55.74 -0.98
N THR A 163 17.19 54.96 -1.50
CA THR A 163 17.66 53.72 -0.85
C THR A 163 18.72 54.02 0.21
N LEU A 164 19.50 55.07 -0.01
CA LEU A 164 20.55 55.52 0.91
C LEU A 164 20.64 57.06 0.84
N ASN A 165 20.69 57.67 2.05
CA ASN A 165 20.82 59.14 2.22
C ASN A 165 22.07 59.47 3.04
N ASP A 166 22.84 60.45 2.57
CA ASP A 166 23.94 61.10 3.34
C ASP A 166 23.54 62.52 3.71
N TYR A 167 22.80 62.69 4.78
CA TYR A 167 22.31 64.01 5.26
C TYR A 167 23.38 64.90 5.83
N GLN A 168 24.49 64.33 6.28
CA GLN A 168 25.54 65.12 6.93
C GLN A 168 26.62 65.58 5.95
N GLY A 169 26.61 65.04 4.72
CA GLY A 169 27.60 65.37 3.69
C GLY A 169 29.00 65.20 4.22
N THR A 170 29.39 64.01 4.55
CA THR A 170 30.74 63.70 5.07
C THR A 170 31.74 64.11 4.00
N VAL A 171 32.39 65.23 4.20
CA VAL A 171 33.47 65.69 3.32
C VAL A 171 34.69 64.84 3.67
N PHE A 172 35.01 63.92 2.79
CA PHE A 172 36.24 63.13 2.93
C PHE A 172 37.43 64.02 2.52
N SER A 173 38.07 64.61 3.55
CA SER A 173 39.31 65.36 3.34
C SER A 173 40.50 64.40 3.38
N SER A 174 41.19 64.25 2.27
CA SER A 174 42.43 63.44 2.19
C SER A 174 43.64 64.12 2.86
N ALA A 175 43.48 65.34 3.48
CA ALA A 175 44.60 66.12 3.95
C ALA A 175 45.27 65.63 5.25
N ASN A 176 44.63 64.70 6.02
CA ASN A 176 45.18 64.25 7.29
C ASN A 176 45.02 62.73 7.52
N GLY A 177 45.12 61.89 6.54
CA GLY A 177 45.21 60.42 6.74
C GLY A 177 44.00 59.76 7.38
N VAL A 178 42.85 60.42 7.42
CA VAL A 178 41.60 59.82 7.92
C VAL A 178 41.03 58.95 6.82
N SER A 179 40.95 57.65 7.07
CA SER A 179 40.35 56.66 6.18
C SER A 179 38.91 57.08 5.86
N ALA A 180 38.63 57.24 4.58
CA ALA A 180 37.26 57.46 4.12
C ALA A 180 36.39 56.25 4.50
N TYR A 181 35.35 56.49 5.26
CA TYR A 181 34.39 55.42 5.57
C TYR A 181 33.28 55.41 4.52
N GLY A 182 33.06 54.26 3.89
CA GLY A 182 31.90 54.07 3.03
C GLY A 182 30.61 54.11 3.85
N ILE A 183 29.55 54.70 3.32
CA ILE A 183 28.21 54.67 3.89
C ILE A 183 27.46 53.55 3.22
N ASN A 184 26.86 52.68 3.98
CA ASN A 184 26.12 51.53 3.48
C ASN A 184 24.70 51.47 3.98
N ASN A 185 23.85 50.78 3.20
CA ASN A 185 22.49 50.42 3.61
C ASN A 185 22.10 49.11 2.96
N ALA A 186 21.27 48.32 3.68
CA ALA A 186 20.65 47.14 3.14
C ALA A 186 19.40 47.50 2.30
N ALA A 187 19.19 46.83 1.21
CA ALA A 187 18.02 47.04 0.37
C ALA A 187 17.50 45.71 -0.20
N ILE A 188 16.17 45.59 -0.29
CA ILE A 188 15.53 44.56 -1.09
C ILE A 188 14.95 45.26 -2.32
N VAL A 189 15.41 44.89 -3.50
CA VAL A 189 15.05 45.57 -4.76
C VAL A 189 14.44 44.55 -5.71
N PRO A 190 13.16 44.72 -6.11
CA PRO A 190 12.59 43.94 -7.20
C PRO A 190 13.39 44.13 -8.50
N LEU A 191 13.48 43.10 -9.30
CA LEU A 191 14.09 43.16 -10.61
C LEU A 191 13.04 43.52 -11.67
N GLY A 192 13.43 44.37 -12.62
CA GLY A 192 12.54 44.80 -13.67
C GLY A 192 12.88 44.16 -15.02
N THR A 193 12.64 44.88 -16.09
CA THR A 193 12.84 44.42 -17.47
C THR A 193 14.23 43.81 -17.65
N GLY A 194 14.28 42.58 -18.18
CA GLY A 194 15.51 41.82 -18.39
C GLY A 194 16.19 41.35 -17.11
N GLY A 195 15.46 41.22 -15.99
CA GLY A 195 16.04 40.80 -14.69
C GLY A 195 17.04 41.81 -14.15
N ALA A 196 16.85 43.10 -14.40
CA ALA A 196 17.79 44.16 -14.08
C ALA A 196 17.21 45.16 -13.07
N LEU A 197 18.10 45.90 -12.41
CA LEU A 197 17.76 47.06 -11.59
C LEU A 197 18.50 48.30 -12.08
N ASN A 198 17.97 49.45 -11.73
CA ASN A 198 18.61 50.76 -11.97
C ASN A 198 19.19 51.28 -10.66
N VAL A 199 20.33 51.99 -10.79
CA VAL A 199 20.93 52.75 -9.70
C VAL A 199 21.15 54.20 -10.14
N TYR A 200 20.70 55.14 -9.33
CA TYR A 200 20.88 56.60 -9.53
C TYR A 200 21.61 57.20 -8.37
N VAL A 201 22.48 58.14 -8.65
CA VAL A 201 23.22 58.95 -7.66
C VAL A 201 23.08 60.42 -7.95
N THR A 202 22.91 61.25 -6.90
CA THR A 202 22.86 62.71 -7.02
C THR A 202 24.21 63.31 -7.37
N ASP A 203 25.27 62.69 -6.90
CA ASP A 203 26.64 63.21 -7.04
C ASP A 203 27.61 62.11 -7.42
N ALA A 204 28.75 62.45 -8.02
CA ALA A 204 29.73 61.48 -8.47
C ALA A 204 30.30 60.67 -7.30
N THR A 205 30.20 59.35 -7.43
CA THR A 205 30.63 58.42 -6.35
C THR A 205 31.09 57.08 -6.90
N ASN A 206 31.96 56.44 -6.12
CA ASN A 206 32.18 55.02 -6.27
C ASN A 206 31.07 54.24 -5.58
N LEU A 207 30.73 53.09 -6.12
CA LEU A 207 29.65 52.22 -5.65
C LEU A 207 30.12 50.77 -5.51
N PHE A 208 29.75 50.17 -4.41
CA PHE A 208 29.85 48.72 -4.19
C PHE A 208 28.46 48.16 -3.96
N ILE A 209 28.20 47.02 -4.56
CA ILE A 209 26.98 46.26 -4.30
C ILE A 209 27.36 44.81 -3.99
N ASP A 210 27.05 44.41 -2.79
CA ASP A 210 27.16 43.02 -2.35
C ASP A 210 25.78 42.39 -2.28
N VAL A 211 25.68 41.13 -2.73
CA VAL A 211 24.43 40.34 -2.72
C VAL A 211 24.45 39.38 -1.55
N ASN A 212 23.41 39.37 -0.75
CA ASN A 212 23.22 38.44 0.37
C ASN A 212 22.26 37.31 0.02
N GLY A 213 21.42 37.46 -1.02
CA GLY A 213 20.45 36.49 -1.46
C GLY A 213 19.51 37.08 -2.51
N TYR A 214 18.62 36.26 -2.96
CA TYR A 214 17.58 36.64 -3.91
C TYR A 214 16.23 36.12 -3.50
N TYR A 215 15.18 36.66 -4.09
CA TYR A 215 13.81 36.19 -3.94
C TYR A 215 13.37 35.55 -5.26
N ALA A 216 12.85 34.33 -5.18
CA ALA A 216 12.27 33.63 -6.31
C ALA A 216 10.80 33.29 -6.01
N ALA A 217 10.00 33.13 -7.05
CA ALA A 217 8.63 32.65 -6.91
C ALA A 217 8.63 31.19 -6.44
N ILE A 218 7.70 30.84 -5.56
CA ILE A 218 7.41 29.44 -5.23
C ILE A 218 6.61 28.78 -6.37
N GLY A 219 6.03 29.58 -7.28
CA GLY A 219 5.23 29.09 -8.39
C GLY A 219 5.23 30.06 -9.57
N ASP A 220 4.54 29.69 -10.63
CA ASP A 220 4.36 30.48 -11.84
C ASP A 220 2.88 30.83 -12.09
N VAL A 221 2.64 31.61 -13.17
CA VAL A 221 1.28 32.00 -13.60
C VAL A 221 0.42 30.82 -14.09
N ASN A 222 1.03 29.67 -14.32
CA ASN A 222 0.40 28.44 -14.79
C ASN A 222 -0.07 27.55 -13.60
N GLY A 223 -0.02 28.05 -12.37
CA GLY A 223 -0.40 27.29 -11.17
C GLY A 223 0.61 26.23 -10.74
N ASN A 224 1.86 26.31 -11.25
CA ASN A 224 2.94 25.42 -10.82
C ASN A 224 3.57 25.92 -9.52
N THR A 225 3.99 25.00 -8.66
CA THR A 225 4.80 25.29 -7.46
C THR A 225 6.19 24.70 -7.64
N MET A 226 7.25 25.50 -7.45
CA MET A 226 8.64 25.10 -7.65
C MET A 226 9.48 25.46 -6.42
N LEU A 227 10.11 24.45 -5.80
CA LEU A 227 11.02 24.69 -4.68
C LEU A 227 12.17 23.67 -4.72
N GLY A 228 13.33 24.10 -5.19
CA GLY A 228 14.54 23.29 -5.32
C GLY A 228 15.33 23.57 -6.58
N ILE A 229 16.61 23.21 -6.57
CA ILE A 229 17.47 23.38 -7.73
C ILE A 229 17.00 22.44 -8.84
N GLY A 230 16.72 22.98 -10.04
CA GLY A 230 16.27 22.21 -11.20
C GLY A 230 14.80 21.71 -11.11
N ALA A 231 14.05 22.08 -10.07
CA ALA A 231 12.63 21.73 -10.00
C ALA A 231 11.85 22.36 -11.18
N LEU A 232 11.07 21.54 -11.92
CA LEU A 232 10.29 21.94 -13.10
C LEU A 232 11.11 22.73 -14.15
N GLN A 233 12.40 22.41 -14.32
CA GLN A 233 13.30 23.19 -15.18
C GLN A 233 12.81 23.29 -16.63
N ASP A 234 12.34 22.21 -17.22
CA ASP A 234 11.93 22.11 -18.62
C ASP A 234 10.39 22.23 -18.81
N ASN A 235 9.67 22.60 -17.76
CA ASN A 235 8.21 22.60 -17.73
C ASN A 235 7.59 23.73 -18.54
N VAL A 236 6.65 23.38 -19.41
CA VAL A 236 5.80 24.34 -20.15
C VAL A 236 4.30 24.14 -19.87
N SER A 237 3.96 23.26 -18.92
CA SER A 237 2.60 22.86 -18.60
C SER A 237 2.08 23.48 -17.29
N VAL A 238 0.90 23.04 -16.82
CA VAL A 238 0.17 23.69 -15.75
C VAL A 238 -0.08 22.75 -14.55
N ASN A 239 -0.34 23.35 -13.37
CA ASN A 239 -0.82 22.68 -12.16
C ASN A 239 0.13 21.59 -11.62
N ASN A 240 1.44 21.76 -11.76
CA ASN A 240 2.43 20.84 -11.19
C ASN A 240 3.00 21.39 -9.88
N THR A 241 3.28 20.52 -8.95
CA THR A 241 3.97 20.83 -7.70
C THR A 241 5.29 20.06 -7.64
N ALA A 242 6.42 20.75 -7.56
CA ALA A 242 7.74 20.16 -7.43
C ALA A 242 8.49 20.76 -6.25
N THR A 243 8.81 19.92 -5.27
CA THR A 243 9.60 20.31 -4.08
C THR A 243 10.77 19.34 -3.93
N GLY A 244 11.96 19.82 -4.12
CA GLY A 244 13.19 19.01 -4.05
C GLY A 244 14.14 19.29 -5.21
N ASN A 245 15.40 18.86 -5.04
CA ASN A 245 16.38 18.96 -6.12
C ASN A 245 15.92 18.08 -7.29
N SER A 246 15.90 18.64 -8.51
CA SER A 246 15.51 17.96 -9.76
C SER A 246 14.11 17.30 -9.75
N ALA A 247 13.22 17.71 -8.85
CA ALA A 247 11.84 17.23 -8.86
C ALA A 247 11.12 17.69 -10.14
N LEU A 248 10.50 16.75 -10.90
CA LEU A 248 9.87 17.02 -12.20
C LEU A 248 10.76 17.77 -13.20
N GLN A 249 12.07 17.59 -13.15
CA GLN A 249 13.02 18.38 -13.93
C GLN A 249 12.72 18.35 -15.43
N ASN A 250 12.48 17.15 -15.98
CA ASN A 250 12.30 16.94 -17.43
C ASN A 250 10.84 17.00 -17.87
N ASN A 251 9.92 17.46 -17.00
CA ASN A 251 8.51 17.57 -17.36
C ASN A 251 8.33 18.58 -18.49
N THR A 252 7.71 18.16 -19.58
CA THR A 252 7.42 19.07 -20.70
C THR A 252 5.95 19.47 -20.73
N THR A 253 5.06 18.53 -21.02
CA THR A 253 3.62 18.79 -21.15
C THR A 253 2.75 18.08 -20.10
N GLY A 254 3.35 17.30 -19.20
CA GLY A 254 2.63 16.61 -18.13
C GLY A 254 1.99 17.60 -17.16
N THR A 255 0.73 17.35 -16.78
CA THR A 255 -0.08 18.24 -15.93
C THR A 255 -0.51 17.57 -14.64
N SER A 256 -0.80 18.39 -13.62
CA SER A 256 -1.38 17.92 -12.34
C SER A 256 -0.50 16.88 -11.62
N ASN A 257 0.81 16.96 -11.77
CA ASN A 257 1.75 16.09 -11.08
C ASN A 257 2.22 16.74 -9.77
N THR A 258 2.42 15.91 -8.75
CA THR A 258 3.01 16.33 -7.48
C THR A 258 4.28 15.53 -7.22
N ALA A 259 5.42 16.19 -7.14
CA ALA A 259 6.71 15.60 -6.83
C ALA A 259 7.31 16.25 -5.58
N ASN A 260 7.52 15.47 -4.53
CA ASN A 260 8.11 15.93 -3.28
C ASN A 260 9.28 15.02 -2.86
N GLY A 261 10.48 15.41 -3.19
CA GLY A 261 11.70 14.65 -2.91
C GLY A 261 12.80 14.93 -3.91
N ASN A 262 14.03 14.54 -3.58
CA ASN A 262 15.14 14.58 -4.53
C ASN A 262 14.79 13.66 -5.71
N SER A 263 14.89 14.17 -6.94
CA SER A 263 14.67 13.47 -8.20
C SER A 263 13.28 12.77 -8.31
N ALA A 264 12.30 13.15 -7.51
CA ALA A 264 10.95 12.63 -7.65
C ALA A 264 10.37 13.02 -9.03
N LEU A 265 9.84 12.02 -9.79
CA LEU A 265 9.34 12.21 -11.17
C LEU A 265 10.35 12.89 -12.12
N LEU A 266 11.65 12.67 -11.92
CA LEU A 266 12.70 13.38 -12.67
C LEU A 266 12.51 13.25 -14.18
N SER A 267 12.24 12.05 -14.67
CA SER A 267 12.17 11.71 -16.09
C SER A 267 10.81 11.95 -16.74
N ASN A 268 9.80 12.39 -15.98
CA ASN A 268 8.46 12.61 -16.52
C ASN A 268 8.49 13.62 -17.66
N THR A 269 7.89 13.27 -18.79
CA THR A 269 7.78 14.19 -19.94
C THR A 269 6.34 14.60 -20.19
N THR A 270 5.43 13.64 -20.31
CA THR A 270 4.03 13.88 -20.68
C THR A 270 3.03 13.21 -19.73
N GLY A 271 3.50 12.46 -18.74
CA GLY A 271 2.65 11.80 -17.73
C GLY A 271 1.85 12.80 -16.90
N ASN A 272 0.60 12.45 -16.59
CA ASN A 272 -0.34 13.33 -15.90
C ASN A 272 -0.88 12.71 -14.62
N GLY A 273 -1.22 13.56 -13.63
CA GLY A 273 -1.92 13.14 -12.42
C GLY A 273 -1.10 12.21 -11.51
N ASN A 274 0.22 12.23 -11.60
CA ASN A 274 1.10 11.42 -10.77
C ASN A 274 1.42 12.11 -9.44
N THR A 275 1.50 11.34 -8.37
CA THR A 275 1.95 11.79 -7.06
C THR A 275 3.19 11.00 -6.66
N ALA A 276 4.33 11.65 -6.50
CA ALA A 276 5.58 11.07 -6.04
C ALA A 276 6.07 11.77 -4.78
N THR A 277 6.23 11.04 -3.69
CA THR A 277 6.76 11.54 -2.43
C THR A 277 7.88 10.63 -1.94
N GLY A 278 9.09 11.15 -1.87
CA GLY A 278 10.30 10.41 -1.51
C GLY A 278 11.43 10.58 -2.52
N ALA A 279 12.66 10.28 -2.09
CA ALA A 279 13.80 10.29 -3.00
C ALA A 279 13.61 9.23 -4.09
N ASP A 280 13.83 9.62 -5.34
CA ASP A 280 13.76 8.78 -6.54
C ASP A 280 12.41 8.04 -6.73
N ALA A 281 11.32 8.55 -6.10
CA ALA A 281 9.97 8.04 -6.35
C ALA A 281 9.55 8.37 -7.79
N LEU A 282 9.10 7.35 -8.56
CA LEU A 282 8.76 7.47 -10.00
C LEU A 282 9.90 8.08 -10.85
N TYR A 283 11.14 7.79 -10.50
CA TYR A 283 12.32 8.42 -11.10
C TYR A 283 12.35 8.30 -12.63
N TYR A 284 12.12 7.10 -13.18
CA TYR A 284 12.18 6.81 -14.62
C TYR A 284 10.83 6.93 -15.34
N ASP A 285 9.77 7.38 -14.66
CA ASP A 285 8.47 7.55 -15.31
C ASP A 285 8.55 8.60 -16.40
N THR A 286 8.11 8.26 -17.61
CA THR A 286 8.14 9.18 -18.77
C THR A 286 6.77 9.61 -19.21
N THR A 287 5.83 8.68 -19.32
CA THR A 287 4.48 8.90 -19.84
C THR A 287 3.39 8.27 -18.99
N GLY A 288 3.75 7.57 -17.91
CA GLY A 288 2.79 6.97 -16.97
C GLY A 288 1.83 7.98 -16.38
N THR A 289 0.61 7.57 -16.13
CA THR A 289 -0.45 8.46 -15.63
C THR A 289 -1.13 7.88 -14.40
N TYR A 290 -1.61 8.78 -13.52
CA TYR A 290 -2.40 8.43 -12.33
C TYR A 290 -1.68 7.47 -11.35
N ASN A 291 -0.36 7.54 -11.28
CA ASN A 291 0.43 6.76 -10.34
C ASN A 291 0.59 7.50 -9.01
N THR A 292 0.54 6.75 -7.91
CA THR A 292 0.85 7.26 -6.57
C THR A 292 2.04 6.50 -6.02
N ALA A 293 3.16 7.17 -5.78
CA ALA A 293 4.37 6.64 -5.17
C ALA A 293 4.69 7.41 -3.89
N ASN A 294 4.64 6.75 -2.74
CA ASN A 294 4.97 7.34 -1.45
C ASN A 294 6.02 6.49 -0.72
N GLY A 295 7.26 6.87 -0.83
CA GLY A 295 8.42 6.18 -0.27
C GLY A 295 9.63 6.32 -1.18
N ALA A 296 10.83 6.23 -0.61
CA ALA A 296 12.04 6.23 -1.43
C ALA A 296 12.06 5.02 -2.38
N PHE A 297 12.39 5.26 -3.64
CA PHE A 297 12.43 4.26 -4.73
C PHE A 297 11.08 3.55 -5.01
N ALA A 298 9.95 4.12 -4.52
CA ALA A 298 8.64 3.61 -4.89
C ALA A 298 8.36 3.86 -6.38
N LEU A 299 7.96 2.82 -7.14
CA LEU A 299 7.77 2.86 -8.60
C LEU A 299 8.99 3.40 -9.37
N GLU A 300 10.20 3.27 -8.83
CA GLU A 300 11.42 3.86 -9.39
C GLU A 300 11.57 3.60 -10.89
N ASN A 301 11.42 2.34 -11.32
CA ASN A 301 11.65 1.92 -12.70
C ASN A 301 10.36 1.87 -13.55
N ASN A 302 9.25 2.43 -13.06
CA ASN A 302 8.07 2.60 -13.89
C ASN A 302 8.38 3.60 -15.00
N THR A 303 8.16 3.25 -16.26
CA THR A 303 8.38 4.17 -17.40
C THR A 303 7.08 4.59 -18.08
N ILE A 304 6.11 3.67 -18.19
CA ILE A 304 4.85 3.85 -18.92
C ILE A 304 3.62 3.28 -18.18
N GLY A 305 3.81 2.59 -17.06
CA GLY A 305 2.72 1.98 -16.28
C GLY A 305 1.78 3.02 -15.70
N ASN A 306 0.48 2.69 -15.66
CA ASN A 306 -0.56 3.63 -15.24
C ASN A 306 -1.35 3.10 -14.04
N SER A 307 -1.94 4.04 -13.27
CA SER A 307 -2.89 3.70 -12.20
C SER A 307 -2.31 2.74 -11.14
N ASN A 308 -1.04 2.89 -10.81
CA ASN A 308 -0.39 2.12 -9.77
C ASN A 308 -0.38 2.91 -8.45
N THR A 309 -0.52 2.20 -7.34
CA THR A 309 -0.35 2.75 -5.99
C THR A 309 0.78 2.02 -5.28
N ALA A 310 1.85 2.72 -4.94
CA ALA A 310 3.00 2.20 -4.22
C ALA A 310 3.27 3.02 -2.96
N VAL A 311 3.18 2.40 -1.79
CA VAL A 311 3.44 3.05 -0.50
C VAL A 311 4.46 2.23 0.29
N GLY A 312 5.65 2.76 0.45
CA GLY A 312 6.75 2.10 1.16
C GLY A 312 8.06 2.12 0.38
N TYR A 313 9.14 1.84 1.10
CA TYR A 313 10.47 1.74 0.49
C TYR A 313 10.50 0.64 -0.57
N GLN A 314 10.88 0.97 -1.81
CA GLN A 314 10.96 0.07 -2.96
C GLN A 314 9.66 -0.70 -3.28
N ALA A 315 8.49 -0.18 -2.89
CA ALA A 315 7.22 -0.74 -3.32
C ALA A 315 7.07 -0.59 -4.85
N LEU A 316 6.74 -1.68 -5.58
CA LEU A 316 6.65 -1.72 -7.05
C LEU A 316 7.88 -1.16 -7.78
N SER A 317 9.08 -1.30 -7.21
CA SER A 317 10.27 -0.59 -7.72
C SER A 317 10.69 -0.98 -9.15
N THR A 318 10.37 -2.18 -9.63
CA THR A 318 10.72 -2.63 -10.99
C THR A 318 9.53 -2.73 -11.96
N GLY A 319 8.31 -2.45 -11.47
CA GLY A 319 7.09 -2.65 -12.26
C GLY A 319 6.91 -1.57 -13.34
N ASN A 320 6.65 -2.01 -14.58
CA ASN A 320 6.29 -1.13 -15.70
C ASN A 320 4.89 -1.46 -16.25
N SER A 321 4.04 -2.00 -15.40
CA SER A 321 2.68 -2.43 -15.71
C SER A 321 1.64 -1.55 -15.00
N ALA A 322 0.36 -1.85 -15.18
CA ALA A 322 -0.71 -1.00 -14.68
C ALA A 322 -1.58 -1.69 -13.61
N TYR A 323 -2.35 -0.87 -12.88
CA TYR A 323 -3.38 -1.31 -11.92
C TYR A 323 -2.86 -2.13 -10.74
N ASN A 324 -1.61 -1.93 -10.33
CA ASN A 324 -1.05 -2.59 -9.16
C ASN A 324 -1.18 -1.73 -7.91
N THR A 325 -1.44 -2.37 -6.78
CA THR A 325 -1.43 -1.75 -5.46
C THR A 325 -0.41 -2.44 -4.58
N ALA A 326 0.59 -1.72 -4.10
CA ALA A 326 1.61 -2.22 -3.19
C ALA A 326 1.77 -1.31 -1.97
N VAL A 327 1.57 -1.85 -0.79
CA VAL A 327 1.72 -1.13 0.48
C VAL A 327 2.60 -1.92 1.42
N GLY A 328 3.81 -1.45 1.66
CA GLY A 328 4.80 -2.11 2.53
C GLY A 328 6.21 -2.05 1.97
N TYR A 329 7.17 -2.39 2.83
CA TYR A 329 8.57 -2.52 2.43
C TYR A 329 8.72 -3.60 1.36
N LYS A 330 9.19 -3.22 0.16
CA LYS A 330 9.38 -4.10 -0.99
C LYS A 330 8.15 -4.91 -1.41
N ALA A 331 6.95 -4.42 -1.08
CA ALA A 331 5.73 -5.04 -1.58
C ALA A 331 5.71 -4.99 -3.11
N ALA A 332 5.48 -6.14 -3.76
CA ALA A 332 5.46 -6.30 -5.21
C ALA A 332 6.69 -5.72 -5.93
N SER A 333 7.88 -5.72 -5.29
CA SER A 333 9.05 -5.00 -5.80
C SER A 333 9.53 -5.47 -7.18
N SER A 334 9.22 -6.69 -7.59
CA SER A 334 9.58 -7.28 -8.88
C SER A 334 8.38 -7.44 -9.84
N ALA A 335 7.19 -6.96 -9.48
CA ALA A 335 5.98 -7.20 -10.27
C ALA A 335 6.00 -6.45 -11.60
N SER A 336 5.98 -7.21 -12.71
CA SER A 336 5.91 -6.68 -14.07
C SER A 336 4.56 -6.95 -14.76
N GLN A 337 3.58 -7.53 -14.05
CA GLN A 337 2.24 -7.82 -14.57
C GLN A 337 1.16 -6.99 -13.86
N ILE A 338 -0.02 -6.95 -14.49
CA ILE A 338 -1.13 -6.09 -14.10
C ILE A 338 -1.95 -6.63 -12.92
N SER A 339 -2.63 -5.71 -12.24
CA SER A 339 -3.72 -6.01 -11.30
C SER A 339 -3.31 -6.87 -10.10
N ASN A 340 -2.11 -6.69 -9.58
CA ASN A 340 -1.70 -7.29 -8.32
C ASN A 340 -2.00 -6.36 -7.15
N THR A 341 -2.45 -6.93 -6.03
CA THR A 341 -2.61 -6.24 -4.75
C THR A 341 -1.67 -6.88 -3.72
N ALA A 342 -0.69 -6.13 -3.24
CA ALA A 342 0.30 -6.55 -2.25
C ALA A 342 0.28 -5.61 -1.05
N VAL A 343 -0.13 -6.09 0.11
CA VAL A 343 -0.16 -5.30 1.35
C VAL A 343 0.58 -6.06 2.46
N GLY A 344 1.75 -5.60 2.80
CA GLY A 344 2.62 -6.22 3.81
C GLY A 344 4.09 -6.13 3.47
N TYR A 345 4.94 -6.44 4.46
CA TYR A 345 6.37 -6.60 4.27
C TYR A 345 6.61 -7.78 3.32
N LEU A 346 7.35 -7.58 2.23
CA LEU A 346 7.69 -8.57 1.18
C LEU A 346 6.50 -9.30 0.53
N ALA A 347 5.27 -8.81 0.68
CA ALA A 347 4.13 -9.41 -0.02
C ALA A 347 4.36 -9.35 -1.54
N LEU A 348 4.27 -10.48 -2.26
CA LEU A 348 4.52 -10.61 -3.72
C LEU A 348 5.89 -10.10 -4.17
N ALA A 349 6.93 -10.13 -3.32
CA ALA A 349 8.19 -9.45 -3.56
C ALA A 349 8.93 -9.90 -4.83
N VAL A 350 8.85 -11.18 -5.20
CA VAL A 350 9.61 -11.75 -6.34
C VAL A 350 8.76 -12.08 -7.57
N THR A 351 7.48 -11.68 -7.58
CA THR A 351 6.58 -11.92 -8.71
C THR A 351 7.09 -11.25 -9.98
N THR A 352 7.31 -12.04 -11.03
CA THR A 352 7.78 -11.51 -12.33
C THR A 352 6.66 -11.41 -13.35
N THR A 353 6.01 -12.53 -13.69
CA THR A 353 4.96 -12.58 -14.71
C THR A 353 3.60 -13.03 -14.17
N GLY A 354 3.46 -13.21 -12.84
CA GLY A 354 2.17 -13.50 -12.20
C GLY A 354 1.30 -12.24 -12.08
N GLY A 355 0.06 -12.31 -12.56
CA GLY A 355 -0.91 -11.22 -12.47
C GLY A 355 -2.16 -11.61 -11.69
N TRP A 356 -3.01 -10.61 -11.36
CA TRP A 356 -4.29 -10.80 -10.65
C TRP A 356 -4.16 -11.52 -9.31
N ASN A 357 -3.06 -11.32 -8.60
CA ASN A 357 -2.87 -11.88 -7.27
C ASN A 357 -3.26 -10.87 -6.19
N THR A 358 -3.83 -11.38 -5.10
CA THR A 358 -4.10 -10.60 -3.89
C THR A 358 -3.30 -11.20 -2.73
N ALA A 359 -2.32 -10.47 -2.22
CA ALA A 359 -1.46 -10.86 -1.10
C ALA A 359 -1.56 -9.83 0.02
N ILE A 360 -2.13 -10.21 1.16
CA ILE A 360 -2.29 -9.35 2.32
C ILE A 360 -1.71 -10.04 3.54
N GLY A 361 -0.59 -9.56 4.01
CA GLY A 361 0.18 -10.09 5.13
C GLY A 361 1.67 -10.04 4.88
N THR A 362 2.46 -10.12 5.94
CA THR A 362 3.93 -10.30 5.83
C THR A 362 4.23 -11.60 5.11
N ASP A 363 5.11 -11.55 4.13
CA ASP A 363 5.59 -12.69 3.30
C ASP A 363 4.45 -13.44 2.57
N ALA A 364 3.27 -12.81 2.41
CA ALA A 364 2.19 -13.41 1.64
C ALA A 364 2.58 -13.51 0.15
N LEU A 365 2.52 -14.74 -0.43
CA LEU A 365 2.96 -15.03 -1.80
C LEU A 365 4.40 -14.58 -2.11
N GLU A 366 5.30 -14.54 -1.11
CA GLU A 366 6.66 -14.03 -1.29
C GLU A 366 7.40 -14.73 -2.43
N ALA A 367 7.36 -16.08 -2.48
CA ALA A 367 8.07 -16.88 -3.48
C ALA A 367 7.38 -16.95 -4.86
N ASN A 368 6.23 -16.31 -5.03
CA ASN A 368 5.50 -16.40 -6.29
C ASN A 368 6.26 -15.73 -7.44
N THR A 369 6.52 -16.47 -8.50
CA THR A 369 7.18 -15.92 -9.69
C THR A 369 6.22 -15.72 -10.86
N THR A 370 5.44 -16.74 -11.20
CA THR A 370 4.57 -16.75 -12.39
C THR A 370 3.12 -17.10 -12.09
N GLY A 371 2.80 -17.54 -10.87
CA GLY A 371 1.44 -17.87 -10.46
C GLY A 371 0.49 -16.69 -10.54
N SER A 372 -0.73 -16.92 -11.00
CA SER A 372 -1.75 -15.90 -11.21
C SER A 372 -3.06 -16.27 -10.51
N TYR A 373 -3.92 -15.27 -10.28
CA TYR A 373 -5.25 -15.46 -9.67
C TYR A 373 -5.21 -16.07 -8.26
N ASN A 374 -4.11 -15.91 -7.52
CA ASN A 374 -4.00 -16.42 -6.16
C ASN A 374 -4.50 -15.37 -5.14
N VAL A 375 -5.13 -15.86 -4.07
CA VAL A 375 -5.57 -15.05 -2.93
C VAL A 375 -4.86 -15.54 -1.67
N ALA A 376 -3.98 -14.73 -1.11
CA ALA A 376 -3.25 -14.99 0.13
C ALA A 376 -3.64 -13.93 1.18
N LEU A 377 -4.27 -14.36 2.26
CA LEU A 377 -4.69 -13.48 3.34
C LEU A 377 -4.17 -14.01 4.68
N GLY A 378 -3.14 -13.41 5.19
CA GLY A 378 -2.45 -13.76 6.44
C GLY A 378 -0.94 -13.77 6.29
N VAL A 379 -0.24 -13.77 7.43
CA VAL A 379 1.23 -13.89 7.46
C VAL A 379 1.64 -15.23 6.87
N ALA A 380 2.60 -15.23 5.94
CA ALA A 380 3.11 -16.40 5.23
C ALA A 380 2.03 -17.22 4.49
N ALA A 381 0.88 -16.60 4.15
CA ALA A 381 -0.12 -17.28 3.35
C ALA A 381 0.39 -17.50 1.92
N LEU A 382 0.31 -18.74 1.41
CA LEU A 382 0.83 -19.16 0.11
C LEU A 382 2.31 -18.80 -0.12
N GLU A 383 3.10 -18.63 0.95
CA GLU A 383 4.49 -18.16 0.91
C GLU A 383 5.37 -18.92 -0.09
N SER A 384 5.26 -20.25 -0.11
CA SER A 384 6.10 -21.12 -0.97
C SER A 384 5.53 -21.34 -2.38
N THR A 385 4.40 -20.74 -2.73
CA THR A 385 3.79 -20.88 -4.05
C THR A 385 4.67 -20.20 -5.10
N ILE A 386 5.17 -20.96 -6.08
CA ILE A 386 6.11 -20.48 -7.12
C ILE A 386 5.36 -20.20 -8.43
N THR A 387 4.62 -21.21 -8.92
CA THR A 387 3.93 -21.18 -10.22
C THR A 387 2.44 -21.56 -10.13
N GLY A 388 1.97 -21.98 -8.95
CA GLY A 388 0.58 -22.36 -8.73
C GLY A 388 -0.40 -21.22 -9.05
N THR A 389 -1.54 -21.56 -9.63
CA THR A 389 -2.58 -20.61 -10.02
C THR A 389 -3.91 -20.91 -9.32
N GLU A 390 -4.76 -19.88 -9.18
CA GLU A 390 -6.13 -20.06 -8.64
C GLU A 390 -6.14 -20.69 -7.23
N ASN A 391 -5.13 -20.43 -6.41
CA ASN A 391 -5.08 -20.89 -5.03
C ASN A 391 -5.63 -19.84 -4.07
N ILE A 392 -6.33 -20.28 -3.05
CA ILE A 392 -6.82 -19.46 -1.93
C ILE A 392 -6.15 -19.96 -0.65
N GLY A 393 -5.32 -19.12 -0.01
CA GLY A 393 -4.68 -19.37 1.27
C GLY A 393 -5.14 -18.33 2.30
N ILE A 394 -5.81 -18.76 3.36
CA ILE A 394 -6.33 -17.85 4.41
C ILE A 394 -5.88 -18.31 5.79
N GLY A 395 -5.37 -17.35 6.56
CA GLY A 395 -4.85 -17.56 7.92
C GLY A 395 -3.32 -17.59 7.94
N TYR A 396 -2.75 -17.66 9.15
CA TYR A 396 -1.31 -17.83 9.35
C TYR A 396 -0.82 -19.10 8.64
N GLY A 397 0.09 -18.97 7.71
CA GLY A 397 0.62 -20.09 6.92
C GLY A 397 -0.43 -20.82 6.07
N GLY A 398 -1.60 -20.19 5.80
CA GLY A 398 -2.63 -20.82 4.97
C GLY A 398 -2.10 -21.17 3.59
N GLY A 399 -2.00 -22.48 3.27
CA GLY A 399 -1.44 -22.97 2.01
C GLY A 399 0.06 -22.80 1.83
N ASN A 400 0.83 -22.49 2.87
CA ASN A 400 2.26 -22.18 2.73
C ASN A 400 3.15 -23.34 2.25
N MET A 401 2.67 -24.58 2.26
CA MET A 401 3.36 -25.73 1.68
C MET A 401 3.04 -25.97 0.19
N LEU A 402 2.07 -25.24 -0.37
CA LEU A 402 1.75 -25.33 -1.80
C LEU A 402 2.88 -24.70 -2.61
N THR A 403 3.39 -25.39 -3.62
CA THR A 403 4.50 -24.89 -4.47
C THR A 403 4.07 -24.63 -5.92
N THR A 404 3.61 -25.66 -6.61
CA THR A 404 3.23 -25.60 -8.04
C THR A 404 1.78 -26.02 -8.28
N GLY A 405 1.11 -26.55 -7.28
CA GLY A 405 -0.29 -26.97 -7.38
C GLY A 405 -1.25 -25.80 -7.59
N SER A 406 -2.35 -26.08 -8.26
CA SER A 406 -3.34 -25.07 -8.63
C SER A 406 -4.74 -25.45 -8.15
N ASN A 407 -5.66 -24.46 -8.11
CA ASN A 407 -7.07 -24.66 -7.74
C ASN A 407 -7.25 -25.20 -6.31
N ASN A 408 -6.39 -24.82 -5.38
CA ASN A 408 -6.49 -25.24 -3.98
C ASN A 408 -7.16 -24.16 -3.11
N ILE A 409 -7.88 -24.60 -2.10
CA ILE A 409 -8.40 -23.74 -1.04
C ILE A 409 -7.86 -24.24 0.30
N ALA A 410 -7.01 -23.46 0.96
CA ALA A 410 -6.42 -23.76 2.25
C ALA A 410 -6.80 -22.68 3.28
N ILE A 411 -7.70 -23.00 4.20
CA ILE A 411 -8.17 -22.09 5.25
C ILE A 411 -7.74 -22.63 6.60
N GLY A 412 -6.82 -21.94 7.30
CA GLY A 412 -6.24 -22.41 8.56
C GLY A 412 -5.55 -23.77 8.44
N ASN A 413 -5.00 -24.06 7.27
CA ASN A 413 -4.29 -25.30 6.93
C ASN A 413 -3.10 -24.99 6.02
N THR A 414 -1.97 -25.62 6.25
CA THR A 414 -0.75 -25.39 5.48
C THR A 414 -0.78 -25.93 4.05
N GLY A 415 -1.76 -26.77 3.71
CA GLY A 415 -1.75 -27.53 2.47
C GLY A 415 -0.70 -28.67 2.46
N ALA A 416 -0.54 -29.30 1.31
CA ALA A 416 0.56 -30.23 1.06
C ALA A 416 1.16 -29.94 -0.32
N GLY A 417 2.46 -30.14 -0.48
CA GLY A 417 3.18 -29.78 -1.72
C GLY A 417 2.62 -30.39 -3.02
N ALA A 418 1.98 -31.56 -2.90
CA ALA A 418 1.37 -32.28 -4.02
C ALA A 418 -0.12 -31.93 -4.27
N ASP A 419 -0.74 -31.08 -3.45
CA ASP A 419 -2.16 -30.73 -3.59
C ASP A 419 -2.42 -29.99 -4.89
N SER A 420 -3.44 -30.42 -5.62
CA SER A 420 -3.99 -29.73 -6.79
C SER A 420 -5.48 -30.03 -6.89
N GLY A 421 -6.32 -28.99 -6.89
CA GLY A 421 -7.77 -29.13 -6.83
C GLY A 421 -8.30 -29.60 -5.47
N VAL A 422 -7.61 -29.25 -4.37
CA VAL A 422 -7.92 -29.73 -3.02
C VAL A 422 -8.44 -28.59 -2.14
N ILE A 423 -9.51 -28.86 -1.39
CA ILE A 423 -10.03 -27.98 -0.36
C ILE A 423 -9.62 -28.52 1.02
N ARG A 424 -8.87 -27.73 1.80
CA ARG A 424 -8.52 -28.01 3.19
C ARG A 424 -8.99 -26.88 4.09
N ILE A 425 -9.84 -27.21 5.06
CA ILE A 425 -10.34 -26.26 6.05
C ILE A 425 -9.99 -26.77 7.43
N GLY A 426 -9.17 -26.04 8.16
CA GLY A 426 -8.67 -26.42 9.47
C GLY A 426 -7.56 -27.47 9.43
N THR A 427 -6.92 -27.68 10.57
CA THR A 427 -5.82 -28.63 10.77
C THR A 427 -6.30 -29.76 11.68
N GLN A 428 -6.12 -30.98 11.23
CA GLN A 428 -6.48 -32.18 12.01
C GLN A 428 -5.82 -32.15 13.40
N GLY A 429 -6.62 -32.48 14.42
CA GLY A 429 -6.19 -32.44 15.83
C GLY A 429 -6.22 -31.04 16.47
N THR A 430 -6.46 -29.99 15.69
CA THR A 430 -6.63 -28.62 16.21
C THR A 430 -8.11 -28.26 16.34
N GLN A 431 -8.88 -28.43 15.27
CA GLN A 431 -10.33 -28.26 15.30
C GLN A 431 -10.99 -29.56 15.70
N THR A 432 -11.81 -29.53 16.77
CA THR A 432 -12.51 -30.70 17.29
C THR A 432 -13.95 -30.83 16.80
N SER A 433 -14.50 -29.82 16.18
CA SER A 433 -15.87 -29.79 15.65
C SER A 433 -15.95 -28.94 14.38
N THR A 434 -16.83 -29.33 13.47
CA THR A 434 -17.14 -28.56 12.25
C THR A 434 -18.64 -28.29 12.20
N TYR A 435 -19.05 -27.04 12.11
CA TYR A 435 -20.43 -26.60 11.96
C TYR A 435 -20.65 -25.99 10.59
N ILE A 436 -21.49 -26.60 9.78
CA ILE A 436 -21.86 -26.09 8.46
C ILE A 436 -23.37 -25.82 8.46
N ALA A 437 -23.74 -24.54 8.33
CA ALA A 437 -25.16 -24.15 8.32
C ALA A 437 -25.88 -24.68 7.06
N GLY A 438 -27.17 -24.97 7.22
CA GLY A 438 -28.04 -25.40 6.12
C GLY A 438 -27.97 -26.87 5.74
N ILE A 439 -27.12 -27.68 6.40
CA ILE A 439 -27.11 -29.14 6.19
C ILE A 439 -28.28 -29.80 6.88
N TYR A 440 -28.58 -29.41 8.14
CA TYR A 440 -29.72 -29.95 8.89
C TYR A 440 -31.02 -29.38 8.34
N GLY A 441 -32.00 -30.29 8.08
CA GLY A 441 -33.32 -29.93 7.59
C GLY A 441 -33.40 -29.75 6.07
N ALA A 442 -32.27 -29.80 5.34
CA ALA A 442 -32.30 -29.87 3.88
C ALA A 442 -32.84 -31.22 3.43
N SER A 443 -33.86 -31.23 2.59
CA SER A 443 -34.42 -32.45 1.97
C SER A 443 -34.00 -32.56 0.52
N GLY A 444 -33.61 -33.73 0.10
CA GLY A 444 -33.17 -33.98 -1.29
C GLY A 444 -32.80 -35.45 -1.52
N THR A 445 -32.60 -35.84 -2.75
CA THR A 445 -32.02 -37.12 -3.13
C THR A 445 -30.53 -36.96 -3.36
N GLY A 446 -29.71 -37.81 -2.79
CA GLY A 446 -28.25 -37.70 -2.89
C GLY A 446 -27.51 -38.99 -2.56
N THR A 447 -26.21 -38.97 -2.68
CA THR A 447 -25.31 -40.05 -2.31
C THR A 447 -24.79 -39.82 -0.89
N GLN A 448 -24.67 -40.88 -0.11
CA GLN A 448 -24.10 -40.86 1.22
C GLN A 448 -22.62 -40.36 1.16
N VAL A 449 -22.25 -39.46 2.08
CA VAL A 449 -20.89 -38.97 2.24
C VAL A 449 -20.23 -39.66 3.41
N TYR A 450 -19.01 -40.11 3.21
CA TYR A 450 -18.15 -40.75 4.19
C TYR A 450 -16.99 -39.84 4.55
N ALA A 451 -16.40 -40.00 5.72
CA ALA A 451 -15.18 -39.34 6.15
C ALA A 451 -14.06 -40.35 6.35
N THR A 452 -12.86 -40.03 5.86
CA THR A 452 -11.65 -40.78 6.22
C THR A 452 -11.15 -40.38 7.61
N PRO A 453 -10.34 -41.19 8.29
CA PRO A 453 -9.65 -40.77 9.51
C PRO A 453 -8.81 -39.47 9.36
N SER A 454 -8.39 -39.12 8.12
CA SER A 454 -7.68 -37.86 7.81
C SER A 454 -8.62 -36.68 7.57
N GLY A 455 -9.94 -36.84 7.75
CA GLY A 455 -10.93 -35.78 7.56
C GLY A 455 -11.37 -35.54 6.10
N GLN A 456 -10.93 -36.36 5.13
CA GLN A 456 -11.40 -36.23 3.76
C GLN A 456 -12.85 -36.72 3.62
N LEU A 457 -13.71 -35.91 3.01
CA LEU A 457 -15.07 -36.31 2.67
C LEU A 457 -15.09 -36.93 1.26
N PHE A 458 -15.79 -38.09 1.14
CA PHE A 458 -15.91 -38.78 -0.14
C PHE A 458 -17.23 -39.52 -0.27
N THR A 459 -17.61 -39.90 -1.47
CA THR A 459 -18.74 -40.78 -1.75
C THR A 459 -18.21 -42.15 -2.19
N ALA A 460 -18.65 -43.24 -1.53
CA ALA A 460 -18.22 -44.59 -1.88
C ALA A 460 -18.75 -44.98 -3.26
N SER A 461 -17.88 -45.39 -4.17
CA SER A 461 -18.28 -45.97 -5.45
C SER A 461 -18.48 -47.45 -5.35
N SER A 462 -19.61 -47.96 -5.88
CA SER A 462 -19.92 -49.40 -5.97
C SER A 462 -19.66 -49.99 -7.34
N SER A 463 -19.22 -49.21 -8.29
CA SER A 463 -18.93 -49.70 -9.66
C SER A 463 -17.78 -50.71 -9.66
N ARG A 464 -17.94 -51.82 -10.41
CA ARG A 464 -16.93 -52.88 -10.64
C ARG A 464 -15.59 -52.33 -11.10
N ARG A 465 -15.56 -51.23 -11.86
CA ARG A 465 -14.32 -50.59 -12.36
C ARG A 465 -13.39 -50.05 -11.26
N PHE A 466 -13.89 -49.89 -10.03
CA PHE A 466 -13.13 -49.43 -8.87
C PHE A 466 -12.87 -50.53 -7.85
N LYS A 467 -13.23 -51.81 -8.15
CA LYS A 467 -13.11 -52.94 -7.21
C LYS A 467 -12.29 -54.05 -7.85
N GLN A 468 -11.47 -54.71 -7.04
CA GLN A 468 -10.71 -55.91 -7.41
C GLN A 468 -11.03 -57.05 -6.44
N ASP A 469 -10.62 -58.27 -6.76
CA ASP A 469 -10.79 -59.47 -5.92
C ASP A 469 -12.24 -59.70 -5.48
N ILE A 470 -13.19 -59.48 -6.38
CA ILE A 470 -14.62 -59.62 -6.14
C ILE A 470 -14.96 -61.10 -5.98
N ARG A 471 -15.44 -61.51 -4.81
CA ARG A 471 -15.89 -62.87 -4.47
C ARG A 471 -17.13 -62.84 -3.62
N ASP A 472 -17.84 -63.94 -3.57
CA ASP A 472 -19.02 -64.10 -2.73
C ASP A 472 -18.60 -64.05 -1.24
N ILE A 473 -19.52 -63.54 -0.40
CA ILE A 473 -19.26 -63.36 1.05
C ILE A 473 -19.12 -64.72 1.77
N GLY A 474 -19.78 -65.75 1.29
CA GLY A 474 -19.80 -67.05 1.95
C GLY A 474 -20.82 -67.14 3.09
N ASP A 475 -20.62 -68.12 3.97
CA ASP A 475 -21.47 -68.28 5.15
C ASP A 475 -21.16 -67.28 6.24
N THR A 476 -22.15 -66.51 6.63
CA THR A 476 -22.06 -65.49 7.66
C THR A 476 -23.00 -65.73 8.85
N THR A 477 -23.52 -66.94 8.98
CA THR A 477 -24.57 -67.29 9.95
C THR A 477 -24.08 -67.04 11.39
N GLU A 478 -22.93 -67.58 11.74
CA GLU A 478 -22.39 -67.42 13.10
C GLU A 478 -22.10 -65.95 13.43
N LEU A 479 -21.52 -65.22 12.46
CA LEU A 479 -21.21 -63.80 12.61
C LEU A 479 -22.50 -63.00 12.86
N VAL A 480 -23.52 -63.15 12.03
CA VAL A 480 -24.77 -62.38 12.16
C VAL A 480 -25.51 -62.74 13.44
N MET A 481 -25.54 -64.02 13.81
CA MET A 481 -26.21 -64.49 15.04
C MET A 481 -25.45 -64.10 16.31
N GLY A 482 -24.15 -63.79 16.23
CA GLY A 482 -23.35 -63.28 17.34
C GLY A 482 -23.55 -61.79 17.60
N LEU A 483 -24.00 -61.02 16.62
CA LEU A 483 -24.27 -59.59 16.79
C LEU A 483 -25.49 -59.39 17.71
N ARG A 484 -25.37 -58.43 18.65
CA ARG A 484 -26.41 -58.10 19.63
C ARG A 484 -27.06 -56.74 19.34
N PRO A 485 -28.21 -56.66 18.70
CA PRO A 485 -28.94 -55.39 18.52
C PRO A 485 -29.46 -54.88 19.87
N VAL A 486 -29.26 -53.59 20.13
CA VAL A 486 -29.63 -52.93 21.39
C VAL A 486 -30.41 -51.65 21.18
N ARG A 487 -31.10 -51.18 22.22
CA ARG A 487 -31.62 -49.82 22.31
C ARG A 487 -30.69 -49.04 23.22
N PHE A 488 -30.41 -47.79 22.87
CA PHE A 488 -29.53 -46.91 23.66
C PHE A 488 -29.94 -45.45 23.51
N ARG A 489 -29.37 -44.58 24.39
CA ARG A 489 -29.41 -43.14 24.28
C ARG A 489 -27.98 -42.59 24.28
N TYR A 490 -27.72 -41.59 23.45
CA TYR A 490 -26.42 -40.92 23.46
C TYR A 490 -26.27 -40.12 24.76
N ARG A 491 -25.19 -40.34 25.50
CA ARG A 491 -24.89 -39.61 26.74
C ARG A 491 -24.82 -38.10 26.53
N ALA A 492 -24.26 -37.65 25.38
CA ALA A 492 -24.12 -36.24 25.03
C ALA A 492 -25.48 -35.53 24.84
N LEU A 493 -26.55 -36.25 24.54
CA LEU A 493 -27.90 -35.69 24.34
C LEU A 493 -28.76 -35.65 25.59
N GLY A 494 -28.27 -36.19 26.72
CA GLY A 494 -28.96 -36.21 27.99
C GLY A 494 -30.00 -37.36 28.13
N PRO A 495 -30.55 -37.57 29.37
CA PRO A 495 -31.41 -38.71 29.70
C PRO A 495 -32.77 -38.68 28.98
N ASP A 496 -33.26 -37.51 28.61
CA ASP A 496 -34.57 -37.34 27.95
C ASP A 496 -34.47 -37.41 26.40
N SER A 497 -33.29 -37.75 25.86
CA SER A 497 -33.12 -37.90 24.41
C SER A 497 -33.89 -39.11 23.87
N PRO A 498 -34.29 -39.10 22.59
CA PRO A 498 -34.91 -40.24 21.93
C PRO A 498 -34.08 -41.51 22.06
N GLU A 499 -34.75 -42.68 22.15
CA GLU A 499 -34.08 -43.98 22.03
C GLU A 499 -33.64 -44.21 20.58
N HIS A 500 -32.46 -44.79 20.43
CA HIS A 500 -31.90 -45.24 19.18
C HIS A 500 -31.75 -46.76 19.17
N TYR A 501 -31.63 -47.33 17.99
CA TYR A 501 -31.38 -48.74 17.76
C TYR A 501 -30.03 -48.89 17.06
N GLY A 502 -29.25 -49.86 17.49
CA GLY A 502 -27.96 -50.12 16.85
C GLY A 502 -27.18 -51.23 17.51
N LEU A 503 -25.90 -51.25 17.25
CA LEU A 503 -24.92 -52.17 17.82
C LEU A 503 -23.96 -51.38 18.71
N ILE A 504 -23.41 -52.01 19.73
CA ILE A 504 -22.32 -51.48 20.55
C ILE A 504 -21.01 -51.93 19.91
N ALA A 505 -20.12 -50.99 19.63
CA ALA A 505 -18.89 -51.27 18.84
C ALA A 505 -17.96 -52.24 19.59
N GLU A 506 -17.89 -52.13 20.89
CA GLU A 506 -17.11 -53.06 21.73
C GLU A 506 -17.69 -54.50 21.65
N ASP A 507 -19.00 -54.66 21.69
CA ASP A 507 -19.65 -56.00 21.54
C ASP A 507 -19.39 -56.56 20.12
N VAL A 508 -19.40 -55.71 19.09
CA VAL A 508 -19.10 -56.10 17.72
C VAL A 508 -17.61 -56.48 17.54
N GLN A 509 -16.71 -55.82 18.24
CA GLN A 509 -15.28 -56.15 18.23
C GLN A 509 -14.99 -57.59 18.66
N GLU A 510 -15.78 -58.12 19.61
CA GLU A 510 -15.61 -59.49 20.09
C GLU A 510 -16.04 -60.56 19.06
N VAL A 511 -16.99 -60.20 18.20
CA VAL A 511 -17.58 -61.15 17.21
C VAL A 511 -16.99 -60.98 15.82
N ALA A 512 -16.79 -59.72 15.41
CA ALA A 512 -16.40 -59.35 14.05
C ALA A 512 -15.54 -58.10 14.03
N PRO A 513 -14.24 -58.18 14.38
CA PRO A 513 -13.34 -57.03 14.47
C PRO A 513 -13.26 -56.19 13.19
N GLU A 514 -13.45 -56.82 12.01
CA GLU A 514 -13.44 -56.17 10.70
C GLU A 514 -14.64 -55.22 10.46
N LEU A 515 -15.64 -55.25 11.31
CA LEU A 515 -16.79 -54.37 11.26
C LEU A 515 -16.68 -53.14 12.18
N VAL A 516 -15.55 -52.98 12.86
CA VAL A 516 -15.34 -51.92 13.83
C VAL A 516 -14.37 -50.86 13.31
N GLY A 517 -14.69 -49.59 13.50
CA GLY A 517 -13.84 -48.47 13.25
C GLY A 517 -13.20 -47.97 14.55
N HIS A 518 -11.94 -47.53 14.45
CA HIS A 518 -11.15 -46.95 15.54
C HIS A 518 -10.98 -45.47 15.37
N GLY A 519 -11.04 -44.72 16.45
CA GLY A 519 -10.72 -43.29 16.48
C GLY A 519 -9.25 -43.02 16.28
N GLN A 520 -8.85 -41.74 16.24
CA GLN A 520 -7.46 -41.32 16.08
C GLN A 520 -6.56 -41.76 17.26
N ASP A 521 -7.13 -41.96 18.41
CA ASP A 521 -6.46 -42.44 19.62
C ASP A 521 -6.31 -43.98 19.64
N GLY A 522 -6.78 -44.67 18.61
CA GLY A 522 -6.77 -46.14 18.51
C GLY A 522 -7.88 -46.81 19.31
N GLN A 523 -8.75 -46.07 19.99
CA GLN A 523 -9.89 -46.63 20.70
C GLN A 523 -10.98 -47.02 19.73
N ILE A 524 -11.80 -48.02 20.14
CA ILE A 524 -13.00 -48.42 19.43
C ILE A 524 -13.99 -47.25 19.42
N ASP A 525 -14.48 -46.87 18.23
CA ASP A 525 -15.32 -45.69 18.06
C ASP A 525 -16.64 -45.93 17.32
N SER A 526 -16.64 -46.79 16.33
CA SER A 526 -17.80 -46.91 15.44
C SER A 526 -18.00 -48.32 14.86
N VAL A 527 -19.16 -48.56 14.28
CA VAL A 527 -19.48 -49.78 13.54
C VAL A 527 -19.67 -49.42 12.06
N TYR A 528 -19.07 -50.17 11.14
CA TYR A 528 -19.25 -50.02 9.70
C TYR A 528 -20.60 -50.61 9.25
N TYR A 529 -21.68 -49.89 9.47
CA TYR A 529 -23.03 -50.34 9.14
C TYR A 529 -23.24 -50.69 7.65
N ASP A 530 -22.52 -50.05 6.75
CA ASP A 530 -22.52 -50.36 5.31
C ASP A 530 -22.07 -51.81 5.04
N LYS A 531 -21.04 -52.28 5.76
CA LYS A 531 -20.59 -53.68 5.70
C LYS A 531 -21.64 -54.61 6.32
N VAL A 532 -22.24 -54.23 7.47
CA VAL A 532 -23.29 -54.99 8.13
C VAL A 532 -24.48 -55.19 7.19
N TYR A 533 -24.91 -54.20 6.44
CA TYR A 533 -26.02 -54.34 5.48
C TYR A 533 -25.74 -55.38 4.39
N ALA A 534 -24.53 -55.46 3.85
CA ALA A 534 -24.16 -56.45 2.85
C ALA A 534 -24.17 -57.87 3.43
N ILE A 535 -23.68 -58.04 4.64
CA ILE A 535 -23.66 -59.31 5.39
C ILE A 535 -25.08 -59.77 5.73
N LEU A 536 -25.93 -58.87 6.22
CA LEU A 536 -27.33 -59.16 6.48
C LEU A 536 -28.10 -59.58 5.22
N LEU A 537 -27.88 -58.91 4.10
CA LEU A 537 -28.49 -59.28 2.83
C LEU A 537 -28.09 -60.70 2.42
N ASN A 538 -26.79 -61.03 2.53
CA ASN A 538 -26.29 -62.36 2.26
C ASN A 538 -26.95 -63.42 3.16
N GLN A 539 -27.10 -63.11 4.45
CA GLN A 539 -27.73 -64.03 5.40
C GLN A 539 -29.22 -64.22 5.12
N VAL A 540 -29.96 -63.13 4.81
CA VAL A 540 -31.38 -63.24 4.41
C VAL A 540 -31.53 -64.10 3.16
N GLN A 541 -30.67 -63.91 2.12
CA GLN A 541 -30.67 -64.73 0.91
C GLN A 541 -30.34 -66.20 1.19
N THR A 542 -29.41 -66.44 2.12
CA THR A 542 -29.03 -67.82 2.50
C THR A 542 -30.17 -68.48 3.29
N GLN A 543 -30.81 -67.80 4.25
CA GLN A 543 -32.00 -68.29 4.93
C GLN A 543 -33.15 -68.59 3.98
N GLN A 544 -33.40 -67.71 3.00
CA GLN A 544 -34.44 -67.89 2.00
C GLN A 544 -34.20 -69.16 1.15
N ARG A 545 -32.93 -69.39 0.78
CA ARG A 545 -32.55 -70.62 0.05
C ARG A 545 -32.74 -71.87 0.93
N LEU A 546 -32.35 -71.81 2.20
CA LEU A 546 -32.56 -72.91 3.16
C LEU A 546 -34.01 -73.18 3.38
N ILE A 547 -34.85 -72.17 3.58
CA ILE A 547 -36.33 -72.33 3.75
C ILE A 547 -36.89 -72.94 2.46
N ALA A 548 -36.49 -72.54 1.26
CA ALA A 548 -36.95 -73.11 0.01
C ALA A 548 -36.56 -74.59 -0.08
N SER A 549 -35.34 -74.96 0.28
CA SER A 549 -34.87 -76.33 0.33
C SER A 549 -35.63 -77.19 1.31
N GLN A 550 -35.81 -76.72 2.55
CA GLN A 550 -36.58 -77.40 3.58
C GLN A 550 -38.05 -77.60 3.17
N LYS A 551 -38.66 -76.57 2.56
CA LYS A 551 -40.02 -76.67 2.00
C LYS A 551 -40.11 -77.72 0.91
N ALA A 552 -39.16 -77.80 -0.02
CA ALA A 552 -39.14 -78.80 -1.06
C ALA A 552 -38.95 -80.22 -0.50
N GLU A 553 -38.05 -80.38 0.49
CA GLU A 553 -37.82 -81.61 1.18
C GLU A 553 -39.07 -82.09 1.92
N LEU A 554 -39.71 -81.20 2.74
CA LEU A 554 -40.95 -81.50 3.46
C LEU A 554 -42.07 -81.87 2.47
N GLN A 555 -42.15 -81.15 1.34
CA GLN A 555 -43.14 -81.49 0.32
C GLN A 555 -42.88 -82.86 -0.31
N SER A 556 -41.64 -83.22 -0.55
CA SER A 556 -41.25 -84.57 -1.00
C SER A 556 -41.57 -85.66 0.00
N GLN A 557 -41.29 -85.39 1.31
CA GLN A 557 -41.64 -86.30 2.34
C GLN A 557 -43.17 -86.50 2.52
N LEU A 558 -43.93 -85.37 2.38
CA LEU A 558 -45.40 -85.43 2.40
C LEU A 558 -45.97 -86.24 1.25
N GLU A 559 -45.45 -86.05 0.01
CA GLU A 559 -45.90 -86.87 -1.12
C GLU A 559 -45.54 -88.36 -0.97
N SER A 560 -44.37 -88.67 -0.39
CA SER A 560 -43.96 -90.03 -0.07
C SER A 560 -44.90 -90.66 0.95
N GLN A 561 -45.23 -89.92 2.05
CA GLN A 561 -46.21 -90.39 3.08
C GLN A 561 -47.61 -90.61 2.51
N LYS A 562 -48.06 -89.65 1.64
CA LYS A 562 -49.37 -89.85 0.95
C LYS A 562 -49.38 -91.09 0.08
N ALA A 563 -48.31 -91.33 -0.65
CA ALA A 563 -48.18 -92.56 -1.49
C ALA A 563 -48.19 -93.80 -0.64
N GLN A 564 -47.48 -93.83 0.52
CA GLN A 564 -47.50 -94.95 1.46
C GLN A 564 -48.90 -95.18 2.07
N PHE A 565 -49.54 -94.06 2.49
CA PHE A 565 -50.90 -94.15 3.03
C PHE A 565 -51.89 -94.66 1.97
N THR A 566 -51.83 -94.19 0.74
CA THR A 566 -52.68 -94.62 -0.35
C THR A 566 -52.45 -96.10 -0.66
N GLU A 567 -51.19 -96.57 -0.67
CA GLU A 567 -50.88 -97.97 -0.83
C GLU A 567 -51.44 -98.85 0.34
N THR A 568 -51.31 -98.35 1.62
CA THR A 568 -51.85 -99.01 2.80
C THR A 568 -53.39 -99.11 2.74
N LEU A 569 -54.07 -98.03 2.30
CA LEU A 569 -55.53 -98.04 2.07
C LEU A 569 -55.91 -99.06 1.02
N ARG A 570 -55.23 -99.08 -0.15
CA ARG A 570 -55.45 -100.06 -1.20
C ARG A 570 -55.31 -101.52 -0.72
N GLN A 571 -54.28 -101.76 0.13
CA GLN A 571 -54.11 -103.09 0.76
C GLN A 571 -55.22 -103.43 1.75
N LEU A 572 -55.68 -102.45 2.55
CA LEU A 572 -56.81 -102.65 3.45
C LEU A 572 -58.12 -102.89 2.71
N GLU A 573 -58.40 -102.13 1.65
CA GLU A 573 -59.52 -102.31 0.74
C GLU A 573 -59.52 -103.73 0.14
N SER A 574 -58.35 -104.15 -0.34
CA SER A 574 -58.16 -105.50 -0.90
C SER A 574 -58.37 -106.60 0.09
N ARG A 575 -57.98 -106.38 1.37
CA ARG A 575 -58.26 -107.28 2.48
C ARG A 575 -59.75 -107.27 2.88
N LEU A 576 -60.40 -106.10 2.92
CA LEU A 576 -61.81 -105.96 3.20
C LEU A 576 -62.66 -106.72 2.11
N ALA A 577 -62.35 -106.49 0.83
CA ALA A 577 -63.02 -107.23 -0.25
C ALA A 577 -62.84 -108.75 -0.12
N LYS A 578 -61.67 -109.24 0.30
CA LYS A 578 -61.45 -110.66 0.58
C LYS A 578 -62.27 -111.18 1.83
N VAL A 579 -62.52 -110.32 2.82
CA VAL A 579 -63.36 -110.69 3.97
C VAL A 579 -64.82 -110.67 3.57
N GLU A 580 -65.31 -109.68 2.81
CA GLU A 580 -66.68 -109.59 2.34
C GLU A 580 -67.00 -110.72 1.34
N GLY A 581 -66.06 -111.10 0.43
CA GLY A 581 -66.19 -112.25 -0.48
C GLY A 581 -66.21 -113.63 0.24
N ARG A 582 -65.82 -113.69 1.57
CA ARG A 582 -65.89 -114.87 2.41
C ARG A 582 -67.19 -114.94 3.27
N SER A 583 -67.97 -113.88 3.27
CA SER A 583 -69.24 -113.77 4.00
C SER A 583 -70.48 -114.22 3.14
N GLN A 584 -70.23 -114.62 1.93
CA GLN A 584 -71.31 -115.08 1.01
C GLN A 584 -71.29 -116.63 0.74
N TYR A 585 -70.74 -117.40 1.64
CA TYR A 585 -70.93 -118.85 1.68
C TYR A 585 -71.50 -119.36 3.00
#